data_cd771884b9f50c8bded76cbbf2605fa1
#
_entry.id   cd771884b9f50c8bded76cbbf2605fa1
#
_cell.length_a   1.000
_cell.length_b   1.000
_cell.length_c   1.000
_cell.angle_alpha   90.00
_cell.angle_beta   90.00
_cell.angle_gamma   90.00
#
_symmetry.space_group_name_H-M   'P 1'
#
loop_
_entity.id
_entity.type
_entity.pdbx_description
1 polymer ?
#
loop_
_entity_poly.entity_id
_entity_poly.type
_entity_poly.pdbx_seq_one_letter_code
_entity_poly.pdbx_strand_id
1 'polypeptide(L)'
;MTYHTISQAVIASVLSVTATAWAQTSVGLGRADYKDNCASCHGVSGKGDGPVHSFLVKPPADLTAIARRNGGKFPQELMWEVIDGRWSGDGGPHGSREMPVWGNEFKARAMTHPSDSPRTAEWSARNRIVSLLMYLETIQAP
;
A
#
# COMPACT_ATOMS: atom_id res chain seq x y z
N MET A 1 43.02 16.00 -18.91
CA MET A 1 41.56 16.11 -19.12
C MET A 1 40.77 14.81 -18.85
N THR A 2 41.35 13.73 -18.39
CA THR A 2 40.72 12.40 -18.24
C THR A 2 40.13 12.10 -16.85
N TYR A 3 40.49 12.85 -15.82
CA TYR A 3 40.01 12.56 -14.44
C TYR A 3 38.57 13.02 -14.14
N HIS A 4 38.07 14.04 -14.85
CA HIS A 4 36.69 14.54 -14.62
C HIS A 4 35.59 13.60 -15.15
N THR A 5 35.84 12.85 -16.23
CA THR A 5 34.87 11.96 -16.85
C THR A 5 34.63 10.67 -16.03
N ILE A 6 35.69 10.14 -15.40
CA ILE A 6 35.61 8.94 -14.56
C ILE A 6 34.85 9.25 -13.27
N SER A 7 35.06 10.42 -12.66
CA SER A 7 34.39 10.84 -11.43
C SER A 7 32.87 10.98 -11.61
N GLN A 8 32.42 11.54 -12.74
CA GLN A 8 30.99 11.70 -13.04
C GLN A 8 30.29 10.37 -13.30
N ALA A 9 30.94 9.44 -13.98
CA ALA A 9 30.36 8.12 -14.26
C ALA A 9 30.19 7.27 -12.98
N VAL A 10 31.14 7.35 -12.05
CA VAL A 10 31.07 6.64 -10.77
C VAL A 10 29.95 7.20 -9.88
N ILE A 11 29.79 8.53 -9.81
CA ILE A 11 28.73 9.17 -9.03
C ILE A 11 27.34 8.80 -9.58
N ALA A 12 27.16 8.81 -10.90
CA ALA A 12 25.89 8.43 -11.51
C ALA A 12 25.51 6.97 -11.24
N SER A 13 26.48 6.06 -11.25
CA SER A 13 26.26 4.63 -10.98
C SER A 13 25.87 4.37 -9.52
N VAL A 14 26.47 5.06 -8.57
CA VAL A 14 26.17 4.90 -7.13
C VAL A 14 24.77 5.41 -6.81
N LEU A 15 24.33 6.53 -7.38
CA LEU A 15 23.00 7.08 -7.18
C LEU A 15 21.88 6.17 -7.72
N SER A 16 22.14 5.47 -8.84
CA SER A 16 21.18 4.55 -9.44
C SER A 16 20.94 3.30 -8.59
N VAL A 17 21.96 2.76 -7.94
CA VAL A 17 21.86 1.55 -7.10
C VAL A 17 21.09 1.83 -5.80
N THR A 18 21.25 3.02 -5.22
CA THR A 18 20.57 3.36 -3.97
C THR A 18 19.05 3.50 -4.16
N ALA A 19 18.59 4.11 -5.24
CA ALA A 19 17.17 4.32 -5.50
C ALA A 19 16.40 2.99 -5.63
N THR A 20 16.97 2.00 -6.29
CA THR A 20 16.34 0.67 -6.44
C THR A 20 16.24 -0.09 -5.12
N ALA A 21 17.23 0.03 -4.25
CA ALA A 21 17.22 -0.63 -2.95
C ALA A 21 16.08 -0.10 -2.05
N TRP A 22 15.82 1.19 -2.03
CA TRP A 22 14.73 1.78 -1.25
C TRP A 22 13.36 1.34 -1.74
N ALA A 23 13.14 1.30 -3.06
CA ALA A 23 11.88 0.85 -3.64
C ALA A 23 11.60 -0.63 -3.30
N GLN A 24 12.58 -1.51 -3.39
CA GLN A 24 12.44 -2.91 -3.02
C GLN A 24 12.11 -3.10 -1.53
N THR A 25 12.71 -2.30 -0.65
CA THR A 25 12.40 -2.33 0.79
C THR A 25 10.95 -1.93 1.04
N SER A 26 10.47 -0.86 0.42
CA SER A 26 9.09 -0.38 0.59
C SER A 26 8.06 -1.39 0.06
N VAL A 27 8.28 -2.01 -1.10
CA VAL A 27 7.43 -3.09 -1.62
C VAL A 27 7.43 -4.30 -0.68
N GLY A 28 8.58 -4.65 -0.10
CA GLY A 28 8.69 -5.73 0.88
C GLY A 28 7.88 -5.46 2.14
N LEU A 29 7.93 -4.24 2.68
CA LEU A 29 7.11 -3.80 3.82
C LEU A 29 5.62 -3.83 3.47
N GLY A 30 5.25 -3.34 2.29
CA GLY A 30 3.86 -3.38 1.82
C GLY A 30 3.33 -4.80 1.67
N ARG A 31 4.17 -5.74 1.20
CA ARG A 31 3.82 -7.16 1.14
C ARG A 31 3.59 -7.74 2.53
N ALA A 32 4.41 -7.42 3.51
CA ALA A 32 4.24 -7.85 4.88
C ALA A 32 2.93 -7.31 5.46
N ASP A 33 2.70 -6.00 5.36
CA ASP A 33 1.45 -5.37 5.80
C ASP A 33 0.21 -5.96 5.11
N TYR A 34 0.30 -6.25 3.82
CA TYR A 34 -0.77 -6.92 3.07
C TYR A 34 -1.08 -8.30 3.64
N LYS A 35 -0.06 -9.11 3.85
CA LYS A 35 -0.20 -10.47 4.38
C LYS A 35 -0.85 -10.48 5.75
N ASP A 36 -0.45 -9.55 6.61
CA ASP A 36 -0.90 -9.49 7.99
C ASP A 36 -2.30 -8.87 8.16
N ASN A 37 -2.71 -7.98 7.26
CA ASN A 37 -3.90 -7.16 7.44
C ASN A 37 -4.97 -7.33 6.34
N CYS A 38 -4.60 -7.74 5.15
CA CYS A 38 -5.50 -7.73 3.98
C CYS A 38 -5.81 -9.14 3.45
N ALA A 39 -4.83 -10.05 3.53
CA ALA A 39 -4.94 -11.37 2.91
C ALA A 39 -6.05 -12.25 3.48
N SER A 40 -6.48 -12.03 4.72
CA SER A 40 -7.60 -12.75 5.32
C SER A 40 -8.91 -12.57 4.54
N CYS A 41 -9.14 -11.40 3.98
CA CYS A 41 -10.30 -11.09 3.14
C CYS A 41 -9.97 -11.18 1.65
N HIS A 42 -8.89 -10.50 1.21
CA HIS A 42 -8.56 -10.36 -0.21
C HIS A 42 -7.78 -11.55 -0.80
N GLY A 43 -7.39 -12.53 0.03
CA GLY A 43 -6.58 -13.68 -0.40
C GLY A 43 -5.10 -13.37 -0.52
N VAL A 44 -4.25 -14.38 -0.46
CA VAL A 44 -2.79 -14.24 -0.59
C VAL A 44 -2.40 -13.72 -1.97
N SER A 45 -3.19 -14.07 -2.98
CA SER A 45 -3.02 -13.66 -4.37
C SER A 45 -3.69 -12.32 -4.72
N GLY A 46 -4.48 -11.74 -3.81
CA GLY A 46 -5.22 -10.50 -4.04
C GLY A 46 -6.53 -10.64 -4.80
N LYS A 47 -7.02 -11.86 -5.02
CA LYS A 47 -8.20 -12.14 -5.87
C LYS A 47 -9.55 -12.06 -5.16
N GLY A 48 -9.59 -11.68 -3.88
CA GLY A 48 -10.82 -11.63 -3.10
C GLY A 48 -11.25 -12.97 -2.53
N ASP A 49 -10.39 -13.96 -2.57
CA ASP A 49 -10.61 -15.36 -2.19
C ASP A 49 -10.03 -15.72 -0.81
N GLY A 50 -9.88 -14.74 0.06
CA GLY A 50 -9.37 -14.97 1.41
C GLY A 50 -10.27 -15.85 2.27
N PRO A 51 -9.74 -16.50 3.32
CA PRO A 51 -10.48 -17.48 4.11
C PRO A 51 -11.76 -16.97 4.77
N VAL A 52 -11.88 -15.65 4.97
CA VAL A 52 -13.09 -15.06 5.56
C VAL A 52 -14.10 -14.55 4.53
N HIS A 53 -13.81 -14.64 3.22
CA HIS A 53 -14.68 -14.08 2.17
C HIS A 53 -16.13 -14.60 2.22
N SER A 54 -16.31 -15.87 2.54
CA SER A 54 -17.64 -16.51 2.61
C SER A 54 -18.50 -16.04 3.79
N PHE A 55 -17.92 -15.37 4.76
CA PHE A 55 -18.63 -14.81 5.92
C PHE A 55 -19.01 -13.35 5.73
N LEU A 56 -18.59 -12.73 4.62
CA LEU A 56 -18.85 -11.32 4.33
C LEU A 56 -20.09 -11.18 3.45
N VAL A 57 -20.92 -10.20 3.76
CA VAL A 57 -22.13 -9.90 2.97
C VAL A 57 -21.76 -9.46 1.56
N LYS A 58 -20.69 -8.67 1.43
CA LYS A 58 -20.16 -8.23 0.15
C LYS A 58 -18.82 -8.90 -0.11
N PRO A 59 -18.67 -9.62 -1.23
CA PRO A 59 -17.37 -10.25 -1.57
C PRO A 59 -16.25 -9.21 -1.64
N PRO A 60 -15.07 -9.52 -1.08
CA PRO A 60 -13.90 -8.66 -1.23
C PRO A 60 -13.52 -8.50 -2.70
N ALA A 61 -13.10 -7.30 -3.07
CA ALA A 61 -12.69 -7.02 -4.44
C ALA A 61 -11.44 -7.80 -4.84
N ASP A 62 -11.38 -8.21 -6.12
CA ASP A 62 -10.13 -8.63 -6.77
C ASP A 62 -9.21 -7.41 -6.94
N LEU A 63 -8.15 -7.37 -6.14
CA LEU A 63 -7.18 -6.28 -6.12
C LEU A 63 -6.20 -6.37 -7.30
N THR A 64 -6.06 -7.51 -7.95
CA THR A 64 -5.17 -7.67 -9.12
C THR A 64 -5.74 -7.03 -10.38
N ALA A 65 -7.03 -6.73 -10.40
CA ALA A 65 -7.73 -6.18 -11.55
C ALA A 65 -8.00 -4.65 -11.43
N ILE A 66 -7.42 -3.98 -10.45
CA ILE A 66 -7.66 -2.54 -10.22
C ILE A 66 -7.20 -1.71 -11.43
N ALA A 67 -5.96 -1.89 -11.89
CA ALA A 67 -5.44 -1.16 -13.03
C ALA A 67 -6.27 -1.40 -14.30
N ARG A 68 -6.64 -2.66 -14.58
CA ARG A 68 -7.49 -3.02 -15.73
C ARG A 68 -8.85 -2.31 -15.69
N ARG A 69 -9.49 -2.26 -14.51
CA ARG A 69 -10.77 -1.54 -14.32
C ARG A 69 -10.63 -0.02 -14.43
N ASN A 70 -9.41 0.49 -14.34
CA ASN A 70 -9.08 1.91 -14.42
C ASN A 70 -8.28 2.27 -15.69
N GLY A 71 -8.62 1.66 -16.82
CA GLY A 71 -8.01 1.98 -18.11
C GLY A 71 -6.52 1.65 -18.22
N GLY A 72 -6.06 0.63 -17.50
CA GLY A 72 -4.66 0.16 -17.52
C GLY A 72 -3.73 0.91 -16.55
N LYS A 73 -4.26 1.83 -15.75
CA LYS A 73 -3.45 2.61 -14.78
C LYS A 73 -3.88 2.28 -13.36
N PHE A 74 -2.91 2.03 -12.50
CA PHE A 74 -3.17 1.85 -11.08
C PHE A 74 -3.50 3.22 -10.44
N PRO A 75 -4.72 3.42 -9.88
CA PRO A 75 -5.18 4.71 -9.37
C PRO A 75 -4.72 4.92 -7.93
N GLN A 76 -3.45 5.29 -7.74
CA GLN A 76 -2.82 5.39 -6.41
C GLN A 76 -3.60 6.28 -5.44
N GLU A 77 -4.05 7.47 -5.89
CA GLU A 77 -4.77 8.43 -5.05
C GLU A 77 -6.11 7.87 -4.56
N LEU A 78 -6.90 7.29 -5.48
CA LEU A 78 -8.15 6.62 -5.12
C LEU A 78 -7.92 5.47 -4.14
N MET A 79 -6.92 4.65 -4.39
CA MET A 79 -6.60 3.52 -3.49
C MET A 79 -6.10 4.00 -2.12
N TRP A 80 -5.39 5.12 -2.08
CA TRP A 80 -5.04 5.78 -0.83
C TRP A 80 -6.29 6.11 -0.02
N GLU A 81 -7.26 6.82 -0.63
CA GLU A 81 -8.50 7.22 0.03
C GLU A 81 -9.31 6.03 0.52
N VAL A 82 -9.38 4.96 -0.28
CA VAL A 82 -10.08 3.72 0.09
C VAL A 82 -9.44 3.07 1.31
N ILE A 83 -8.11 2.91 1.33
CA ILE A 83 -7.40 2.25 2.43
C ILE A 83 -7.39 3.13 3.69
N ASP A 84 -7.18 4.43 3.53
CA ASP A 84 -7.20 5.38 4.66
C ASP A 84 -8.61 5.58 5.23
N GLY A 85 -9.66 5.26 4.46
CA GLY A 85 -11.06 5.35 4.87
C GLY A 85 -11.72 6.70 4.61
N ARG A 86 -11.12 7.54 3.77
CA ARG A 86 -11.66 8.86 3.37
C ARG A 86 -12.52 8.82 2.12
N TRP A 87 -12.50 7.71 1.39
CA TRP A 87 -13.28 7.57 0.16
C TRP A 87 -14.79 7.55 0.45
N SER A 88 -15.54 8.40 -0.25
CA SER A 88 -16.98 8.60 -0.10
C SER A 88 -17.77 8.22 -1.36
N GLY A 89 -17.24 7.33 -2.20
CA GLY A 89 -17.91 6.89 -3.43
C GLY A 89 -19.22 6.13 -3.19
N ASP A 90 -19.75 5.46 -4.21
CA ASP A 90 -21.11 4.86 -4.29
C ASP A 90 -21.53 3.95 -3.12
N GLY A 91 -20.65 3.61 -2.22
CA GLY A 91 -20.97 2.96 -0.94
C GLY A 91 -21.50 3.92 0.12
N GLY A 92 -21.53 5.25 -0.16
CA GLY A 92 -21.86 6.31 0.79
C GLY A 92 -20.87 6.41 1.95
N PRO A 93 -20.99 7.42 2.82
CA PRO A 93 -20.12 7.58 4.00
C PRO A 93 -20.28 6.43 5.00
N HIS A 94 -21.25 5.56 4.77
CA HIS A 94 -21.55 4.37 5.56
C HIS A 94 -21.56 3.10 4.70
N GLY A 95 -20.92 3.11 3.50
CA GLY A 95 -20.78 1.95 2.64
C GLY A 95 -20.38 0.72 3.45
N SER A 96 -20.53 -0.49 2.93
CA SER A 96 -20.29 -1.71 3.71
C SER A 96 -18.99 -1.57 4.51
N ARG A 97 -19.10 -1.42 5.82
CA ARG A 97 -17.97 -1.23 6.75
C ARG A 97 -17.21 -2.53 7.01
N GLU A 98 -17.32 -3.45 6.09
CA GLU A 98 -16.64 -4.74 6.17
C GLU A 98 -15.14 -4.58 6.01
N MET A 99 -14.70 -3.60 5.18
CA MET A 99 -13.29 -3.22 5.13
C MET A 99 -12.99 -2.22 6.25
N PRO A 100 -12.03 -2.49 7.13
CA PRO A 100 -11.62 -1.56 8.18
C PRO A 100 -11.08 -0.24 7.62
N VAL A 101 -11.17 0.83 8.43
CA VAL A 101 -10.53 2.12 8.15
C VAL A 101 -9.06 2.02 8.56
N TRP A 102 -8.23 1.55 7.64
CA TRP A 102 -6.85 1.21 7.93
C TRP A 102 -6.00 2.40 8.38
N GLY A 103 -6.30 3.61 7.93
CA GLY A 103 -5.63 4.80 8.42
C GLY A 103 -5.74 4.96 9.94
N ASN A 104 -6.92 4.71 10.50
CA ASN A 104 -7.13 4.76 11.95
C ASN A 104 -6.49 3.58 12.67
N GLU A 105 -6.60 2.38 12.11
CA GLU A 105 -5.97 1.18 12.67
C GLU A 105 -4.45 1.30 12.76
N PHE A 106 -3.81 1.79 11.70
CA PHE A 106 -2.36 1.99 11.70
C PHE A 106 -1.92 3.10 12.66
N LYS A 107 -2.70 4.18 12.80
CA LYS A 107 -2.44 5.21 13.82
C LYS A 107 -2.55 4.65 15.23
N ALA A 108 -3.61 3.91 15.51
CA ALA A 108 -3.82 3.31 16.83
C ALA A 108 -2.68 2.36 17.21
N ARG A 109 -2.23 1.53 16.27
CA ARG A 109 -1.09 0.62 16.48
C ARG A 109 0.25 1.33 16.65
N ALA A 110 0.41 2.54 16.12
CA ALA A 110 1.61 3.34 16.29
C ALA A 110 1.63 4.15 17.60
N MET A 111 0.54 4.12 18.39
CA MET A 111 0.40 4.80 19.67
C MET A 111 0.47 3.79 20.83
N THR A 112 1.52 3.01 20.88
CA THR A 112 1.67 1.93 21.88
C THR A 112 2.61 2.27 23.03
N HIS A 113 3.39 3.34 22.91
CA HIS A 113 4.36 3.77 23.89
C HIS A 113 4.03 5.18 24.42
N PRO A 114 4.28 5.51 25.69
CA PRO A 114 3.99 6.84 26.26
C PRO A 114 4.70 8.01 25.58
N SER A 115 5.80 7.75 24.87
CA SER A 115 6.53 8.77 24.09
C SER A 115 5.96 9.00 22.67
N ASP A 116 5.02 8.17 22.24
CA ASP A 116 4.41 8.30 20.91
C ASP A 116 3.55 9.56 20.85
N SER A 117 3.50 10.16 19.67
CA SER A 117 2.71 11.36 19.43
C SER A 117 1.74 11.16 18.29
N PRO A 118 0.61 11.89 18.25
CA PRO A 118 -0.32 11.84 17.11
C PRO A 118 0.36 12.13 15.77
N ARG A 119 1.40 12.97 15.76
CA ARG A 119 2.16 13.30 14.55
C ARG A 119 2.99 12.12 14.06
N THR A 120 3.68 11.42 14.95
CA THR A 120 4.47 10.22 14.59
C THR A 120 3.58 9.07 14.18
N ALA A 121 2.42 8.92 14.81
CA ALA A 121 1.41 7.92 14.44
C ALA A 121 0.82 8.18 13.04
N GLU A 122 0.48 9.43 12.74
CA GLU A 122 0.01 9.83 11.40
C GLU A 122 1.07 9.56 10.33
N TRP A 123 2.32 9.92 10.59
CA TRP A 123 3.43 9.67 9.68
C TRP A 123 3.66 8.16 9.45
N SER A 124 3.61 7.36 10.52
CA SER A 124 3.71 5.90 10.44
C SER A 124 2.59 5.29 9.59
N ALA A 125 1.34 5.68 9.83
CA ALA A 125 0.19 5.21 9.07
C ALA A 125 0.32 5.53 7.56
N ARG A 126 0.73 6.76 7.24
CA ARG A 126 0.97 7.17 5.84
C ARG A 126 2.02 6.34 5.15
N ASN A 127 3.16 6.10 5.80
CA ASN A 127 4.23 5.28 5.22
C ASN A 127 3.80 3.84 4.98
N ARG A 128 3.00 3.26 5.88
CA ARG A 128 2.45 1.91 5.69
C ARG A 128 1.49 1.87 4.49
N ILE A 129 0.61 2.86 4.34
CA ILE A 129 -0.30 2.94 3.18
C ILE A 129 0.50 3.10 1.88
N VAL A 130 1.53 3.96 1.85
CA VAL A 130 2.41 4.10 0.67
C VAL A 130 3.05 2.76 0.30
N SER A 131 3.60 2.04 1.28
CA SER A 131 4.21 0.73 1.05
C SER A 131 3.20 -0.30 0.53
N LEU A 132 1.97 -0.30 1.07
CA LEU A 132 0.88 -1.13 0.57
C LEU A 132 0.52 -0.80 -0.88
N LEU A 133 0.40 0.47 -1.25
CA LEU A 133 0.12 0.90 -2.61
C LEU A 133 1.20 0.44 -3.59
N MET A 134 2.47 0.60 -3.21
CA MET A 134 3.60 0.11 -4.01
C MET A 134 3.53 -1.41 -4.21
N TYR A 135 3.19 -2.17 -3.19
CA TYR A 135 3.00 -3.62 -3.32
C TYR A 135 1.79 -3.95 -4.20
N LEU A 136 0.64 -3.32 -3.97
CA LEU A 136 -0.58 -3.56 -4.77
C LEU A 136 -0.38 -3.27 -6.25
N GLU A 137 0.41 -2.27 -6.59
CA GLU A 137 0.77 -1.98 -7.98
C GLU A 137 1.59 -3.10 -8.61
N THR A 138 2.45 -3.80 -7.85
CA THR A 138 3.24 -4.93 -8.38
C THR A 138 2.43 -6.17 -8.70
N ILE A 139 1.25 -6.33 -8.11
CA ILE A 139 0.40 -7.52 -8.30
C ILE A 139 -0.72 -7.30 -9.34
N GLN A 140 -0.71 -6.17 -10.06
CA GLN A 140 -1.71 -5.93 -11.09
C GLN A 140 -1.57 -6.94 -12.23
N ALA A 141 -2.71 -7.53 -12.63
CA ALA A 141 -2.77 -8.37 -13.81
C ALA A 141 -2.65 -7.51 -15.09
N PRO A 142 -2.02 -8.01 -16.16
CA PRO A 142 -1.91 -7.33 -17.45
C PRO A 142 -3.27 -7.07 -18.10
#